data_b72f96874d5eb978655f3b520ffb1e30
#
_entry.id   b72f96874d5eb978655f3b520ffb1e30
#
_cell.length_a   1.000
_cell.length_b   1.000
_cell.length_c   1.000
_cell.angle_alpha   90.00
_cell.angle_beta   90.00
_cell.angle_gamma   90.00
#
_symmetry.space_group_name_H-M   'P 1'
#
loop_
_entity.id
_entity.type
_entity.pdbx_description
1 polymer ?
#
loop_
_entity_poly.entity_id
_entity_poly.type
_entity_poly.pdbx_seq_one_letter_code
_entity_poly.pdbx_strand_id
1 'polypeptide(L)' 'MNEDEFNMSIRKFLKTVGVTAQREIEKAVREAAAAGKLKGVERVAIAARIKAPGVALDVDISGELDVR' A
#
# COMPACT_ATOMS: atom_id res chain seq x y z
N MET A 1 14.42 -4.71 24.87
CA MET A 1 14.22 -4.78 23.40
C MET A 1 15.44 -4.19 22.72
N ASN A 2 15.95 -4.86 21.70
CA ASN A 2 17.07 -4.33 20.91
C ASN A 2 16.51 -3.39 19.84
N GLU A 3 16.81 -2.09 19.95
CA GLU A 3 16.28 -1.07 19.06
C GLU A 3 16.75 -1.23 17.61
N ASP A 4 17.99 -1.62 17.38
CA ASP A 4 18.51 -1.81 16.04
C ASP A 4 17.81 -2.97 15.33
N GLU A 5 17.64 -4.09 16.01
CA GLU A 5 16.93 -5.24 15.46
C GLU A 5 15.46 -4.92 15.21
N PHE A 6 14.85 -4.17 16.10
CA PHE A 6 13.47 -3.75 15.95
C PHE A 6 13.31 -2.88 14.70
N ASN A 7 14.14 -1.85 14.55
CA ASN A 7 14.08 -0.98 13.38
C ASN A 7 14.33 -1.73 12.08
N MET A 8 15.27 -2.66 12.08
CA MET A 8 15.52 -3.49 10.89
C MET A 8 14.34 -4.37 10.55
N SER A 9 13.66 -4.92 11.54
CA SER A 9 12.48 -5.76 11.29
C SER A 9 11.33 -4.95 10.71
N ILE A 10 11.15 -3.70 11.15
CA ILE A 10 10.15 -2.80 10.57
C ILE A 10 10.46 -2.54 9.09
N ARG A 11 11.71 -2.19 8.78
CA ARG A 11 12.12 -1.91 7.41
C ARG A 11 11.95 -3.12 6.50
N LYS A 12 12.29 -4.29 7.00
CA LYS A 12 12.15 -5.54 6.26
C LYS A 12 10.67 -5.80 5.93
N PHE A 13 9.80 -5.61 6.93
CA PHE A 13 8.36 -5.76 6.71
C PHE A 13 7.84 -4.76 5.69
N LEU A 14 8.21 -3.49 5.83
CA LEU A 14 7.76 -2.45 4.91
C LEU A 14 8.26 -2.68 3.48
N LYS A 15 9.46 -3.23 3.32
CA LYS A 15 9.95 -3.61 2.01
C LYS A 15 9.07 -4.70 1.38
N THR A 16 8.71 -5.70 2.16
CA THR A 16 7.80 -6.77 1.70
C THR A 16 6.44 -6.19 1.33
N VAL A 17 5.89 -5.32 2.18
CA VAL A 17 4.63 -4.64 1.90
C VAL A 17 4.73 -3.82 0.62
N GLY A 18 5.80 -3.04 0.47
CA GLY A 18 5.97 -2.18 -0.70
C GLY A 18 6.05 -2.97 -2.00
N VAL A 19 6.84 -4.03 -2.03
CA VAL A 19 6.99 -4.87 -3.23
C VAL A 19 5.67 -5.55 -3.60
N THR A 20 5.00 -6.15 -2.62
CA THR A 20 3.75 -6.86 -2.86
C THR A 20 2.63 -5.89 -3.22
N ALA A 21 2.51 -4.79 -2.46
CA ALA A 21 1.47 -3.80 -2.71
C ALA A 21 1.64 -3.14 -4.08
N GLN A 22 2.88 -2.80 -4.47
CA GLN A 22 3.12 -2.20 -5.78
C GLN A 22 2.63 -3.09 -6.91
N ARG A 23 2.95 -4.38 -6.84
CA ARG A 23 2.52 -5.36 -7.84
C ARG A 23 1.00 -5.44 -7.94
N GLU A 24 0.32 -5.52 -6.79
CA GLU A 24 -1.14 -5.62 -6.75
C GLU A 24 -1.82 -4.33 -7.22
N ILE A 25 -1.27 -3.18 -6.84
CA ILE A 25 -1.78 -1.88 -7.28
C ILE A 25 -1.66 -1.75 -8.80
N GLU A 26 -0.48 -2.05 -9.35
CA GLU A 26 -0.26 -1.99 -10.79
C GLU A 26 -1.24 -2.87 -11.56
N LYS A 27 -1.43 -4.08 -11.08
CA LYS A 27 -2.38 -5.02 -11.69
C LYS A 27 -3.80 -4.48 -11.68
N ALA A 28 -4.26 -4.00 -10.53
CA ALA A 28 -5.62 -3.49 -10.38
C ALA A 28 -5.87 -2.26 -11.26
N VAL A 29 -4.90 -1.34 -11.30
CA VAL A 29 -5.03 -0.12 -12.10
C VAL A 29 -5.04 -0.45 -13.60
N ARG A 30 -4.15 -1.35 -14.06
CA ARG A 30 -4.12 -1.75 -15.46
C ARG A 30 -5.40 -2.47 -15.88
N GLU A 31 -5.95 -3.32 -15.03
CA GLU A 31 -7.22 -3.99 -15.31
C GLU A 31 -8.38 -2.99 -15.39
N ALA A 32 -8.42 -2.01 -14.49
CA ALA A 32 -9.44 -0.96 -14.52
C ALA A 32 -9.32 -0.09 -15.79
N ALA A 33 -8.09 0.26 -16.18
CA ALA A 33 -7.85 1.01 -17.40
C ALA A 33 -8.31 0.23 -18.64
N ALA A 34 -7.99 -1.05 -18.70
CA ALA A 34 -8.40 -1.92 -19.81
C ALA A 34 -9.93 -2.06 -19.89
N ALA A 35 -10.61 -2.01 -18.76
CA ALA A 35 -12.08 -2.05 -18.71
C ALA A 35 -12.75 -0.69 -18.96
N GLY A 36 -11.98 0.35 -19.25
CA GLY A 36 -12.51 1.68 -19.52
C GLY A 36 -12.96 2.44 -18.27
N LYS A 37 -12.63 1.96 -17.08
CA LYS A 37 -13.08 2.58 -15.83
C LYS A 37 -12.31 3.83 -15.45
N LEU A 38 -11.18 4.10 -16.08
CA LEU A 38 -10.33 5.25 -15.75
C LEU A 38 -10.43 6.40 -16.76
N LYS A 39 -11.38 6.35 -17.68
CA LYS A 39 -11.58 7.45 -18.65
C LYS A 39 -11.96 8.72 -17.91
N GLY A 40 -11.18 9.78 -18.11
CA GLY A 40 -11.42 11.06 -17.46
C GLY A 40 -11.03 11.10 -15.99
N VAL A 41 -10.49 10.01 -15.46
CA VAL A 41 -10.03 9.93 -14.07
C VAL A 41 -8.56 10.34 -14.01
N GLU A 42 -8.24 11.32 -13.18
CA GLU A 42 -6.85 11.76 -13.00
C GLU A 42 -6.19 11.11 -11.79
N ARG A 43 -6.96 10.88 -10.74
CA ARG A 43 -6.44 10.33 -9.47
C ARG A 43 -7.39 9.29 -8.90
N VAL A 44 -6.80 8.32 -8.23
CA VAL A 44 -7.54 7.25 -7.55
C VAL A 44 -7.13 7.27 -6.08
N ALA A 45 -8.12 7.31 -5.20
CA ALA A 45 -7.85 7.21 -3.76
C ALA A 45 -7.36 5.81 -3.41
N ILE A 46 -6.41 5.75 -2.49
CA ILE A 46 -5.87 4.48 -2.02
C ILE A 46 -5.67 4.56 -0.50
N ALA A 47 -5.81 3.42 0.16
CA ALA A 47 -5.53 3.32 1.59
C ALA A 47 -4.87 1.98 1.88
N ALA A 48 -3.97 1.99 2.86
CA ALA A 48 -3.37 0.79 3.42
C ALA A 48 -3.78 0.70 4.87
N ARG A 49 -4.10 -0.50 5.33
CA ARG A 49 -4.43 -0.73 6.74
C ARG A 49 -3.38 -1.65 7.34
N ILE A 50 -2.80 -1.20 8.45
CA ILE A 50 -1.79 -1.98 9.16
C ILE A 50 -2.35 -2.37 10.52
N LYS A 51 -2.38 -3.68 10.78
CA LYS A 51 -2.90 -4.23 12.02
C LYS A 51 -1.84 -5.09 12.68
N ALA A 52 -1.63 -4.86 13.97
CA ALA A 52 -0.81 -5.71 14.82
C ALA A 52 -1.52 -5.84 16.17
N PRO A 53 -2.45 -6.81 16.27
CA PRO A 53 -3.32 -6.90 17.47
C PRO A 53 -2.55 -7.10 18.77
N GLY A 54 -1.39 -7.74 18.71
CA GLY A 54 -0.56 -7.95 19.91
C GLY A 54 -0.05 -6.69 20.55
N VAL A 55 -0.08 -5.55 19.84
CA VAL A 55 0.38 -4.25 20.36
C VAL A 55 -0.67 -3.16 20.15
N ALA A 56 -1.93 -3.56 19.94
CA ALA A 56 -3.05 -2.65 19.74
C ALA A 56 -2.84 -1.64 18.60
N LEU A 57 -2.13 -2.07 17.55
CA LEU A 57 -1.92 -1.24 16.36
C LEU A 57 -3.04 -1.53 15.35
N ASP A 58 -3.69 -0.49 14.89
CA ASP A 58 -4.71 -0.56 13.84
C ASP A 58 -4.82 0.82 13.22
N VAL A 59 -4.13 1.03 12.09
CA VAL A 59 -4.10 2.34 11.43
C VAL A 59 -4.38 2.23 9.95
N ASP A 60 -5.02 3.26 9.42
CA ASP A 60 -5.20 3.45 7.99
C ASP A 60 -4.25 4.55 7.51
N ILE A 61 -3.57 4.29 6.41
CA ILE A 61 -2.68 5.25 5.77
C ILE A 61 -3.25 5.53 4.39
N SER A 62 -3.64 6.77 4.15
CA SER A 62 -4.34 7.17 2.93
C SER A 62 -3.42 7.93 1.98
N GLY A 63 -3.70 7.83 0.70
CA GLY A 63 -2.99 8.55 -0.32
C GLY A 63 -3.78 8.59 -1.61
N GLU A 64 -3.13 9.05 -2.67
CA GLU A 64 -3.72 9.10 -3.99
C GLU A 64 -2.72 8.61 -5.03
N LEU A 65 -3.24 7.94 -6.04
CA LEU A 65 -2.45 7.52 -7.20
C LEU A 65 -2.79 8.44 -8.37
N ASP A 66 -1.77 8.87 -9.08
CA ASP A 66 -1.92 9.63 -10.32
C ASP A 66 -2.02 8.61 -11.46
N VAL A 67 -3.16 8.60 -12.14
CA VAL A 67 -3.45 7.60 -13.20
C VAL A 67 -3.70 8.23 -14.57
N ARG A 68 -3.48 9.53 -14.69
CA ARG A 68 -3.61 10.22 -15.97
C ARG A 68 -2.43 9.94 -16.91
#